data_bb06fe5f15d2e2d54f1d8d31bc3d0a80
#
_entry.id   bb06fe5f15d2e2d54f1d8d31bc3d0a80
#
_cell.length_a   1.000
_cell.length_b   1.000
_cell.length_c   1.000
_cell.angle_alpha   90.00
_cell.angle_beta   90.00
_cell.angle_gamma   90.00
#
_symmetry.space_group_name_H-M   'P 1'
#
loop_
_entity.id
_entity.type
_entity.pdbx_description
1 polymer ?
#
loop_
_entity_poly.entity_id
_entity_poly.type
_entity_poly.pdbx_seq_one_letter_code
_entity_poly.pdbx_strand_id
1 'polypeptide(L)'
;MVAIPSGFTRAEEDTWVRRMLARLAASDRRRSPDGEELTRRAETLARQYLDERAIPASIRWTADQNTRWGSCTPAKGTVRISDRVQGMPGWVIDYVLLHELAHLIEPGHGEDFWTLLERYPHTERARGFLLGVSHAWDS
;
A
#
# COMPACT_ATOMS: atom_id res chain seq x y z
N MET A 1 -5.93 9.85 -19.42
CA MET A 1 -4.72 10.34 -18.86
C MET A 1 -4.41 9.66 -17.54
N VAL A 2 -3.21 9.38 -17.40
CA VAL A 2 -2.79 8.65 -16.22
C VAL A 2 -3.02 9.45 -14.97
N ALA A 3 -3.54 8.80 -13.98
CA ALA A 3 -3.73 9.42 -12.68
C ALA A 3 -2.41 9.45 -11.90
N ILE A 4 -1.39 10.04 -12.50
CA ILE A 4 -0.10 10.22 -11.85
C ILE A 4 -0.14 11.49 -11.04
N PRO A 5 0.43 11.48 -9.83
CA PRO A 5 0.47 12.68 -9.03
C PRO A 5 1.06 13.85 -9.78
N SER A 6 0.51 15.00 -9.51
CA SER A 6 1.01 16.25 -10.05
C SER A 6 2.51 16.38 -9.79
N GLY A 7 3.25 16.77 -10.80
CA GLY A 7 4.69 16.90 -10.70
C GLY A 7 5.50 15.73 -11.23
N PHE A 8 4.83 14.62 -11.51
CA PHE A 8 5.51 13.46 -12.08
C PHE A 8 5.43 13.51 -13.59
N THR A 9 6.59 13.52 -14.25
CA THR A 9 6.67 13.31 -15.68
C THR A 9 6.84 11.83 -15.94
N ARG A 10 6.68 11.41 -17.19
CA ARG A 10 6.91 10.03 -17.56
C ARG A 10 8.35 9.60 -17.30
N ALA A 11 9.30 10.49 -17.58
CA ALA A 11 10.71 10.21 -17.32
C ALA A 11 10.98 10.06 -15.83
N GLU A 12 10.37 10.89 -15.02
CA GLU A 12 10.49 10.79 -13.56
C GLU A 12 9.89 9.49 -13.04
N GLU A 13 8.75 9.09 -13.59
CA GLU A 13 8.11 7.84 -13.24
C GLU A 13 9.00 6.65 -13.58
N ASP A 14 9.58 6.62 -14.77
CA ASP A 14 10.49 5.55 -15.17
C ASP A 14 11.73 5.49 -14.29
N THR A 15 12.29 6.65 -13.96
CA THR A 15 13.44 6.73 -13.07
C THR A 15 13.08 6.19 -11.68
N TRP A 16 11.91 6.58 -11.20
CA TRP A 16 11.46 6.13 -9.89
C TRP A 16 11.28 4.62 -9.85
N VAL A 17 10.66 4.03 -10.88
CA VAL A 17 10.45 2.58 -10.96
C VAL A 17 11.80 1.86 -10.95
N ARG A 18 12.78 2.35 -11.69
CA ARG A 18 14.12 1.75 -11.70
C ARG A 18 14.78 1.79 -10.33
N ARG A 19 14.64 2.92 -9.63
CA ARG A 19 15.17 3.04 -8.28
C ARG A 19 14.49 2.06 -7.34
N MET A 20 13.20 1.92 -7.47
CA MET A 20 12.44 1.01 -6.63
C MET A 20 12.87 -0.43 -6.85
N LEU A 21 13.04 -0.83 -8.12
CA LEU A 21 13.49 -2.19 -8.42
C LEU A 21 14.88 -2.46 -7.84
N ALA A 22 15.77 -1.48 -7.93
CA ALA A 22 17.09 -1.61 -7.33
C ALA A 22 17.01 -1.73 -5.82
N ARG A 23 16.13 -0.96 -5.18
CA ARG A 23 15.94 -1.04 -3.74
C ARG A 23 15.37 -2.39 -3.31
N LEU A 24 14.45 -2.93 -4.08
CA LEU A 24 13.87 -4.23 -3.75
C LEU A 24 14.93 -5.31 -3.81
N ALA A 25 15.81 -5.24 -4.82
CA ALA A 25 16.92 -6.17 -4.92
C ALA A 25 17.86 -6.07 -3.73
N ALA A 26 18.12 -4.85 -3.26
CA ALA A 26 18.95 -4.63 -2.09
C ALA A 26 18.23 -5.04 -0.80
N SER A 27 16.93 -4.80 -0.72
CA SER A 27 16.13 -5.15 0.46
C SER A 27 16.10 -6.64 0.72
N ASP A 28 16.12 -7.45 -0.32
CA ASP A 28 16.14 -8.90 -0.16
C ASP A 28 17.28 -9.37 0.70
N ARG A 29 18.39 -8.65 0.68
CA ARG A 29 19.58 -9.01 1.45
C ARG A 29 19.57 -8.47 2.86
N ARG A 30 18.82 -7.41 3.09
CA ARG A 30 18.77 -6.75 4.39
C ARG A 30 17.39 -6.72 4.94
N ARG A 31 16.61 -7.68 4.57
CA ARG A 31 15.21 -7.68 4.95
C ARG A 31 15.07 -7.49 6.44
N SER A 32 14.56 -6.36 6.78
CA SER A 32 14.25 -6.05 8.14
C SER A 32 12.98 -6.80 8.50
N PRO A 33 12.94 -7.43 9.64
CA PRO A 33 11.76 -8.16 10.07
C PRO A 33 10.69 -7.24 10.62
N ASP A 34 10.47 -6.10 9.98
CA ASP A 34 9.72 -5.11 10.69
C ASP A 34 8.24 -5.12 10.51
N GLY A 35 7.65 -6.23 10.95
CA GLY A 35 6.25 -6.24 11.24
C GLY A 35 5.87 -5.26 12.35
N GLU A 36 6.79 -4.96 13.25
CA GLU A 36 6.52 -4.02 14.33
C GLU A 36 6.32 -2.60 13.85
N GLU A 37 7.19 -2.12 12.99
CA GLU A 37 7.04 -0.78 12.46
C GLU A 37 5.79 -0.67 11.60
N LEU A 38 5.54 -1.69 10.78
CA LEU A 38 4.36 -1.73 9.96
C LEU A 38 3.10 -1.74 10.81
N THR A 39 3.12 -2.49 11.91
CA THR A 39 1.99 -2.55 12.85
C THR A 39 1.75 -1.19 13.50
N ARG A 40 2.80 -0.52 13.95
CA ARG A 40 2.66 0.81 14.56
C ARG A 40 2.09 1.81 13.57
N ARG A 41 2.56 1.74 12.33
CA ARG A 41 2.07 2.64 11.28
C ARG A 41 0.60 2.39 10.99
N ALA A 42 0.21 1.11 10.93
CA ALA A 42 -1.18 0.73 10.72
C ALA A 42 -2.08 1.19 11.85
N GLU A 43 -1.63 1.05 13.09
CA GLU A 43 -2.41 1.51 14.24
C GLU A 43 -2.64 3.02 14.20
N THR A 44 -1.62 3.77 13.84
CA THR A 44 -1.73 5.22 13.71
C THR A 44 -2.75 5.59 12.64
N LEU A 45 -2.67 4.93 11.49
CA LEU A 45 -3.59 5.18 10.38
C LEU A 45 -5.02 4.79 10.71
N ALA A 46 -5.21 3.66 11.38
CA ALA A 46 -6.54 3.22 11.76
C ALA A 46 -7.17 4.19 12.75
N ARG A 47 -6.38 4.70 13.68
CA ARG A 47 -6.86 5.68 14.65
C ARG A 47 -7.23 6.99 13.97
N GLN A 48 -6.44 7.41 13.01
CA GLN A 48 -6.63 8.69 12.35
C GLN A 48 -7.76 8.66 11.32
N TYR A 49 -7.90 7.58 10.57
CA TYR A 49 -8.81 7.54 9.43
C TYR A 49 -9.95 6.53 9.53
N LEU A 50 -9.83 5.51 10.37
CA LEU A 50 -10.79 4.42 10.45
C LEU A 50 -11.44 4.28 11.83
N ASP A 51 -11.36 5.32 12.65
CA ASP A 51 -11.99 5.37 13.97
C ASP A 51 -11.60 4.21 14.88
N GLU A 52 -10.39 3.70 14.73
CA GLU A 52 -9.86 2.57 15.51
C GLU A 52 -10.61 1.26 15.34
N ARG A 53 -11.43 1.17 14.28
CA ARG A 53 -12.22 -0.04 14.04
C ARG A 53 -11.46 -1.16 13.34
N ALA A 54 -10.37 -0.83 12.67
CA ALA A 54 -9.61 -1.80 11.89
C ALA A 54 -8.36 -2.22 12.65
N ILE A 55 -8.51 -3.18 13.54
CA ILE A 55 -7.39 -3.68 14.35
C ILE A 55 -7.01 -5.06 13.82
N PRO A 56 -5.89 -5.17 13.10
CA PRO A 56 -5.49 -6.47 12.55
C PRO A 56 -4.88 -7.37 13.62
N ALA A 57 -5.05 -8.68 13.44
CA ALA A 57 -4.39 -9.66 14.30
C ALA A 57 -2.90 -9.72 13.98
N SER A 58 -2.54 -9.53 12.70
CA SER A 58 -1.13 -9.46 12.30
C SER A 58 -0.99 -8.71 11.00
N ILE A 59 0.15 -8.03 10.84
CA ILE A 59 0.52 -7.36 9.60
C ILE A 59 1.96 -7.73 9.30
N ARG A 60 2.26 -8.06 8.05
CA ARG A 60 3.64 -8.34 7.66
C ARG A 60 3.88 -8.10 6.18
N TRP A 61 5.14 -7.92 5.86
CA TRP A 61 5.60 -7.87 4.48
C TRP A 61 5.57 -9.28 3.89
N THR A 62 5.34 -9.36 2.59
CA THR A 62 5.39 -10.64 1.90
C THR A 62 6.00 -10.49 0.52
N ALA A 63 6.72 -11.51 0.10
CA ALA A 63 7.27 -11.60 -1.25
C ALA A 63 6.32 -12.30 -2.22
N ASP A 64 5.20 -12.82 -1.71
CA ASP A 64 4.32 -13.70 -2.49
C ASP A 64 3.29 -12.98 -3.34
N GLN A 65 3.20 -11.65 -3.25
CA GLN A 65 2.21 -10.88 -3.98
C GLN A 65 2.74 -10.52 -5.36
N ASN A 66 2.29 -11.20 -6.40
CA ASN A 66 2.75 -10.96 -7.77
C ASN A 66 1.95 -9.88 -8.48
N THR A 67 0.65 -9.80 -8.20
CA THR A 67 -0.23 -8.90 -8.93
C THR A 67 -0.92 -7.88 -8.03
N ARG A 68 -0.78 -8.02 -6.73
CA ARG A 68 -1.42 -7.14 -5.75
C ARG A 68 -0.38 -6.42 -4.92
N TRP A 69 -0.78 -5.25 -4.43
CA TRP A 69 0.07 -4.49 -3.52
C TRP A 69 -0.08 -4.93 -2.07
N GLY A 70 -1.17 -5.64 -1.78
CA GLY A 70 -1.42 -6.19 -0.47
C GLY A 70 -2.59 -7.14 -0.49
N SER A 71 -2.85 -7.76 0.64
CA SER A 71 -4.01 -8.63 0.80
C SER A 71 -4.47 -8.64 2.25
N CYS A 72 -5.72 -9.00 2.43
CA CYS A 72 -6.32 -9.08 3.76
C CYS A 72 -7.18 -10.33 3.83
N THR A 73 -7.11 -11.03 4.93
CA THR A 73 -8.01 -12.14 5.24
C THR A 73 -8.85 -11.71 6.44
N PRO A 74 -10.04 -11.11 6.20
CA PRO A 74 -10.83 -10.52 7.29
C PRO A 74 -11.19 -11.52 8.38
N ALA A 75 -11.49 -12.75 8.00
CA ALA A 75 -11.88 -13.78 8.98
C ALA A 75 -10.78 -14.06 10.00
N LYS A 76 -9.53 -13.89 9.61
CA LYS A 76 -8.38 -14.12 10.48
C LYS A 76 -7.78 -12.81 10.99
N GLY A 77 -8.19 -11.70 10.45
CA GLY A 77 -7.61 -10.41 10.78
C GLY A 77 -6.18 -10.25 10.32
N THR A 78 -5.76 -10.99 9.30
CA THR A 78 -4.38 -10.92 8.82
C THR A 78 -4.26 -10.01 7.61
N VAL A 79 -3.20 -9.20 7.61
CA VAL A 79 -2.90 -8.26 6.53
C VAL A 79 -1.49 -8.53 6.05
N ARG A 80 -1.31 -8.55 4.74
CA ARG A 80 0.00 -8.71 4.11
C ARG A 80 0.22 -7.60 3.12
N ILE A 81 1.41 -7.05 3.14
CA ILE A 81 1.80 -5.94 2.24
C ILE A 81 2.95 -6.43 1.38
N SER A 82 2.84 -6.22 0.08
CA SER A 82 3.89 -6.63 -0.84
C SER A 82 5.21 -5.93 -0.54
N ASP A 83 6.30 -6.69 -0.58
CA ASP A 83 7.65 -6.13 -0.48
C ASP A 83 7.90 -5.05 -1.54
N ARG A 84 7.18 -5.10 -2.64
CA ARG A 84 7.34 -4.12 -3.71
C ARG A 84 6.93 -2.71 -3.29
N VAL A 85 6.17 -2.61 -2.22
CA VAL A 85 5.75 -1.31 -1.69
C VAL A 85 6.87 -0.66 -0.87
N GLN A 86 7.85 -1.43 -0.41
CA GLN A 86 9.00 -0.88 0.30
C GLN A 86 9.76 0.09 -0.60
N GLY A 87 10.12 1.22 -0.04
CA GLY A 87 10.82 2.26 -0.80
C GLY A 87 9.92 3.21 -1.55
N MET A 88 8.62 2.94 -1.62
CA MET A 88 7.66 3.88 -2.18
C MET A 88 7.48 5.07 -1.23
N PRO A 89 6.96 6.19 -1.76
CA PRO A 89 6.66 7.32 -0.88
C PRO A 89 5.75 6.92 0.26
N GLY A 90 5.94 7.55 1.42
CA GLY A 90 5.15 7.23 2.61
C GLY A 90 3.65 7.32 2.40
N TRP A 91 3.20 8.30 1.62
CA TRP A 91 1.77 8.47 1.36
C TRP A 91 1.19 7.34 0.50
N VAL A 92 2.02 6.63 -0.26
CA VAL A 92 1.58 5.44 -1.00
C VAL A 92 1.51 4.24 -0.06
N ILE A 93 2.53 4.07 0.78
CA ILE A 93 2.54 2.98 1.76
C ILE A 93 1.33 3.10 2.67
N ASP A 94 1.03 4.31 3.12
CA ASP A 94 -0.13 4.56 3.97
C ASP A 94 -1.44 4.18 3.27
N TYR A 95 -1.54 4.51 1.99
CA TYR A 95 -2.72 4.14 1.23
C TYR A 95 -2.89 2.62 1.15
N VAL A 96 -1.82 1.89 0.83
CA VAL A 96 -1.89 0.43 0.73
C VAL A 96 -2.31 -0.18 2.06
N LEU A 97 -1.72 0.31 3.16
CA LEU A 97 -2.11 -0.13 4.49
C LEU A 97 -3.59 0.14 4.77
N LEU A 98 -4.05 1.37 4.49
CA LEU A 98 -5.44 1.73 4.72
C LEU A 98 -6.40 0.91 3.86
N HIS A 99 -6.02 0.62 2.63
CA HIS A 99 -6.82 -0.20 1.73
C HIS A 99 -7.06 -1.59 2.36
N GLU A 100 -6.00 -2.21 2.85
CA GLU A 100 -6.13 -3.53 3.45
C GLU A 100 -6.81 -3.48 4.82
N LEU A 101 -6.53 -2.46 5.61
CA LEU A 101 -7.20 -2.29 6.90
C LEU A 101 -8.70 -2.06 6.71
N ALA A 102 -9.08 -1.31 5.69
CA ALA A 102 -10.50 -1.06 5.41
C ALA A 102 -11.25 -2.35 5.11
N HIS A 103 -10.58 -3.35 4.56
CA HIS A 103 -11.19 -4.65 4.33
C HIS A 103 -11.54 -5.41 5.60
N LEU A 104 -10.95 -5.04 6.73
CA LEU A 104 -11.36 -5.60 8.01
C LEU A 104 -12.76 -5.10 8.42
N ILE A 105 -13.16 -3.96 7.88
CA ILE A 105 -14.48 -3.37 8.14
C ILE A 105 -15.44 -3.71 7.01
N GLU A 106 -15.00 -3.54 5.77
CA GLU A 106 -15.79 -3.76 4.56
C GLU A 106 -15.05 -4.72 3.63
N PRO A 107 -15.44 -5.99 3.61
CA PRO A 107 -14.72 -7.00 2.82
C PRO A 107 -14.70 -6.75 1.31
N GLY A 108 -15.76 -6.14 0.78
CA GLY A 108 -15.85 -5.88 -0.66
C GLY A 108 -15.30 -4.51 -1.03
N HIS A 109 -15.37 -4.20 -2.33
CA HIS A 109 -14.97 -2.89 -2.85
C HIS A 109 -16.19 -2.07 -3.24
N GLY A 110 -17.25 -2.18 -2.48
CA GLY A 110 -18.46 -1.41 -2.71
C GLY A 110 -18.34 0.04 -2.26
N GLU A 111 -19.45 0.72 -2.30
CA GLU A 111 -19.52 2.14 -1.97
C GLU A 111 -19.01 2.42 -0.55
N ASP A 112 -19.39 1.59 0.40
CA ASP A 112 -19.01 1.80 1.80
C ASP A 112 -17.49 1.67 2.00
N PHE A 113 -16.87 0.77 1.25
CA PHE A 113 -15.42 0.62 1.28
C PHE A 113 -14.73 1.89 0.81
N TRP A 114 -15.13 2.41 -0.34
CA TRP A 114 -14.52 3.61 -0.90
C TRP A 114 -14.80 4.84 -0.06
N THR A 115 -15.96 4.88 0.60
CA THR A 115 -16.26 5.97 1.52
C THR A 115 -15.28 6.00 2.68
N LEU A 116 -14.88 4.84 3.18
CA LEU A 116 -13.84 4.79 4.21
C LEU A 116 -12.51 5.35 3.70
N LEU A 117 -12.12 4.97 2.48
CA LEU A 117 -10.85 5.42 1.93
C LEU A 117 -10.84 6.89 1.54
N GLU A 118 -11.99 7.48 1.29
CA GLU A 118 -12.09 8.91 1.02
C GLU A 118 -11.58 9.77 2.17
N ARG A 119 -11.59 9.23 3.37
CA ARG A 119 -11.08 9.94 4.55
C ARG A 119 -9.59 10.22 4.44
N TYR A 120 -8.86 9.39 3.71
CA TYR A 120 -7.43 9.59 3.50
C TYR A 120 -7.24 10.56 2.31
N PRO A 121 -6.64 11.75 2.54
CA PRO A 121 -6.60 12.77 1.49
C PRO A 121 -5.76 12.41 0.26
N HIS A 122 -4.90 11.42 0.36
CA HIS A 122 -4.04 11.03 -0.77
C HIS A 122 -4.51 9.79 -1.51
N THR A 123 -5.75 9.37 -1.29
CA THR A 123 -6.27 8.15 -1.90
C THR A 123 -6.17 8.14 -3.42
N GLU A 124 -6.67 9.16 -4.09
CA GLU A 124 -6.65 9.20 -5.55
C GLU A 124 -5.23 9.32 -6.09
N ARG A 125 -4.43 10.10 -5.43
CA ARG A 125 -3.03 10.28 -5.81
C ARG A 125 -2.27 8.96 -5.70
N ALA A 126 -2.47 8.23 -4.62
CA ALA A 126 -1.81 6.94 -4.42
C ALA A 126 -2.29 5.89 -5.41
N ARG A 127 -3.58 5.87 -5.71
CA ARG A 127 -4.13 4.96 -6.71
C ARG A 127 -3.50 5.20 -8.07
N GLY A 128 -3.39 6.45 -8.47
CA GLY A 128 -2.75 6.80 -9.73
C GLY A 128 -1.29 6.39 -9.78
N PHE A 129 -0.59 6.62 -8.68
CA PHE A 129 0.82 6.23 -8.57
C PHE A 129 0.98 4.71 -8.77
N LEU A 130 0.18 3.93 -8.09
CA LEU A 130 0.25 2.46 -8.17
C LEU A 130 -0.14 1.94 -9.54
N LEU A 131 -1.12 2.55 -10.18
CA LEU A 131 -1.49 2.20 -11.55
C LEU A 131 -0.34 2.44 -12.51
N GLY A 132 0.35 3.57 -12.35
CA GLY A 132 1.50 3.89 -13.18
C GLY A 132 2.63 2.89 -13.00
N VAL A 133 2.90 2.53 -11.76
CA VAL A 133 3.96 1.56 -11.46
C VAL A 133 3.61 0.18 -12.02
N SER A 134 2.37 -0.26 -11.85
CA SER A 134 1.92 -1.54 -12.40
C SER A 134 2.07 -1.58 -13.91
N HIS A 135 1.71 -0.49 -14.57
CA HIS A 135 1.85 -0.40 -16.02
C HIS A 135 3.31 -0.52 -16.45
N ALA A 136 4.19 0.17 -15.75
CA ALA A 136 5.62 0.13 -16.07
C ALA A 136 6.21 -1.26 -15.87
N TRP A 137 5.75 -1.98 -14.86
CA TRP A 137 6.24 -3.34 -14.59
C TRP A 137 5.72 -4.36 -15.60
N ASP A 138 4.55 -4.12 -16.15
CA ASP A 138 3.92 -5.04 -17.09
C ASP A 138 4.43 -4.85 -18.53
N SER A 139 5.16 -3.80 -18.78
CA SER A 139 5.64 -3.49 -20.14
C SER A 139 7.09 -3.95 -20.45
#